data_39f97172dc2a9ed43b186c4847d2550d
#
_entry.id   39f97172dc2a9ed43b186c4847d2550d
#
_cell.length_a   1.000
_cell.length_b   1.000
_cell.length_c   1.000
_cell.angle_alpha   90.00
_cell.angle_beta   90.00
_cell.angle_gamma   90.00
#
_symmetry.space_group_name_H-M   'P 1'
#
loop_
_entity.id
_entity.type
_entity.pdbx_description
1 polymer ?
#
loop_
_entity_poly.entity_id
_entity_poly.type
_entity_poly.pdbx_seq_one_letter_code
_entity_poly.pdbx_strand_id
1 'polypeptide(L)'
;KKCWKKGLLYKGFDVVPWCWRCGTAISQHEILTEDYKEVSHKSVIIKYPVDGRNNTWLLVWTTTPWTLPGNVAVAVDPEKKYVEAKKAGENEVYYLIEEAASKLKLQIIKSFKGKELLGLTYKSPFDDLPAVKKALSGYAHEVIANDPFILPISETEGTGLVHIAPGQGAEDHQLGKKLKIPTIDLIDEAAVYFENLGEFSGENAKENPEIIFNYLNLANVIFDLPQYLHRYPTCWRC
;
A
#
# COMPACT_ATOMS: atom_id res chain seq x y z
N LYS A 1 16.83 -33.82 -10.41
CA LYS A 1 17.74 -34.28 -9.32
C LYS A 1 19.02 -33.43 -9.22
N LYS A 2 19.73 -33.18 -10.37
CA LYS A 2 20.97 -32.35 -10.37
C LYS A 2 20.73 -30.90 -9.97
N CYS A 3 19.67 -30.24 -10.49
CA CYS A 3 19.31 -28.85 -10.14
C CYS A 3 18.93 -28.71 -8.66
N TRP A 4 18.15 -29.66 -8.14
CA TRP A 4 17.83 -29.71 -6.71
C TRP A 4 19.05 -29.78 -5.82
N LYS A 5 20.00 -30.73 -6.16
CA LYS A 5 21.22 -30.86 -5.38
C LYS A 5 22.14 -29.64 -5.41
N LYS A 6 22.03 -28.81 -6.45
CA LYS A 6 22.77 -27.55 -6.59
C LYS A 6 22.04 -26.34 -6.00
N GLY A 7 20.86 -26.52 -5.36
CA GLY A 7 20.06 -25.43 -4.84
C GLY A 7 19.41 -24.54 -5.91
N LEU A 8 19.44 -24.95 -7.18
CA LEU A 8 18.86 -24.20 -8.30
C LEU A 8 17.34 -24.42 -8.44
N LEU A 9 16.79 -25.38 -7.75
CA LEU A 9 15.36 -25.68 -7.67
C LEU A 9 14.95 -25.70 -6.21
N TYR A 10 14.02 -24.84 -5.84
CA TYR A 10 13.50 -24.72 -4.49
C TYR A 10 12.00 -24.40 -4.54
N LYS A 11 11.27 -24.65 -3.45
CA LYS A 11 9.89 -24.22 -3.28
C LYS A 11 9.91 -22.79 -2.73
N GLY A 12 9.20 -21.89 -3.39
CA GLY A 12 9.10 -20.49 -2.98
C GLY A 12 7.72 -19.92 -3.31
N PHE A 13 7.54 -18.66 -2.96
CA PHE A 13 6.35 -17.88 -3.28
C PHE A 13 6.73 -16.74 -4.22
N ASP A 14 5.80 -16.36 -5.07
CA ASP A 14 5.91 -15.20 -5.94
C ASP A 14 4.53 -14.59 -6.13
N VAL A 15 4.48 -13.31 -6.50
CA VAL A 15 3.23 -12.58 -6.75
C VAL A 15 2.90 -12.68 -8.22
N VAL A 16 1.67 -13.13 -8.50
CA VAL A 16 1.14 -13.25 -9.86
C VAL A 16 -0.26 -12.62 -9.92
N PRO A 17 -0.68 -12.07 -11.07
CA PRO A 17 -2.06 -11.68 -11.27
C PRO A 17 -2.98 -12.89 -11.07
N TRP A 18 -3.99 -12.73 -10.23
CA TRP A 18 -4.88 -13.81 -9.83
C TRP A 18 -6.34 -13.41 -9.98
N CYS A 19 -7.14 -14.25 -10.61
CA CYS A 19 -8.58 -14.07 -10.64
C CYS A 19 -9.25 -14.87 -9.52
N TRP A 20 -9.73 -14.20 -8.52
CA TRP A 20 -10.37 -14.79 -7.36
C TRP A 20 -11.71 -15.51 -7.70
N ARG A 21 -12.43 -15.09 -8.77
CA ARG A 21 -13.66 -15.73 -9.23
C ARG A 21 -13.38 -17.05 -9.96
N CYS A 22 -12.34 -17.08 -10.79
CA CYS A 22 -11.95 -18.28 -11.53
C CYS A 22 -11.02 -19.21 -10.75
N GLY A 23 -10.45 -18.75 -9.62
CA GLY A 23 -9.48 -19.49 -8.82
C GLY A 23 -8.21 -19.83 -9.60
N THR A 24 -7.69 -18.90 -10.43
CA THR A 24 -6.54 -19.19 -11.30
C THR A 24 -5.65 -17.98 -11.55
N ALA A 25 -4.36 -18.23 -11.76
CA ALA A 25 -3.43 -17.23 -12.24
C ALA A 25 -3.78 -16.77 -13.66
N ILE A 26 -3.54 -15.50 -13.94
CA ILE A 26 -3.69 -14.88 -15.25
C ILE A 26 -2.30 -14.50 -15.75
N SER A 27 -1.95 -14.94 -16.97
CA SER A 27 -0.66 -14.59 -17.54
C SER A 27 -0.61 -13.13 -17.99
N GLN A 28 0.61 -12.58 -18.04
CA GLN A 28 0.86 -11.23 -18.59
C GLN A 28 0.29 -11.09 -20.02
N HIS A 29 0.38 -12.14 -20.83
CA HIS A 29 -0.13 -12.12 -22.20
C HIS A 29 -1.66 -12.00 -22.24
N GLU A 30 -2.37 -12.71 -21.36
CA GLU A 30 -3.83 -12.61 -21.24
C GLU A 30 -4.29 -11.21 -20.80
N ILE A 31 -3.52 -10.53 -19.96
CA ILE A 31 -3.81 -9.15 -19.53
C ILE A 31 -3.56 -8.14 -20.65
N LEU A 32 -2.46 -8.30 -21.41
CA LEU A 32 -2.04 -7.33 -22.44
C LEU A 32 -2.90 -7.39 -23.71
N THR A 33 -3.48 -8.55 -24.02
CA THR A 33 -4.18 -8.76 -25.30
C THR A 33 -5.67 -8.41 -25.25
N GLU A 34 -6.31 -8.52 -24.09
CA GLU A 34 -7.76 -8.54 -24.13
C GLU A 34 -8.45 -7.45 -23.33
N ASP A 35 -8.00 -6.98 -22.16
CA ASP A 35 -8.95 -6.09 -21.49
C ASP A 35 -8.40 -5.30 -20.28
N TYR A 36 -7.84 -4.16 -20.59
CA TYR A 36 -7.87 -3.06 -19.63
C TYR A 36 -9.19 -2.31 -19.77
N LYS A 37 -10.08 -2.46 -18.81
CA LYS A 37 -11.30 -1.65 -18.72
C LYS A 37 -11.06 -0.39 -17.93
N GLU A 38 -11.64 0.72 -18.35
CA GLU A 38 -11.72 1.90 -17.49
C GLU A 38 -12.75 1.63 -16.40
N VAL A 39 -12.28 1.65 -15.16
CA VAL A 39 -13.12 1.45 -13.98
C VAL A 39 -12.89 2.58 -13.00
N SER A 40 -13.98 3.03 -12.40
CA SER A 40 -13.93 4.01 -11.32
C SER A 40 -14.03 3.28 -9.99
N HIS A 41 -13.00 3.44 -9.17
CA HIS A 41 -12.96 2.89 -7.82
C HIS A 41 -12.85 4.01 -6.79
N LYS A 42 -13.40 3.75 -5.61
CA LYS A 42 -13.14 4.55 -4.44
C LYS A 42 -11.69 4.28 -4.00
N SER A 43 -10.85 5.32 -4.01
CA SER A 43 -9.51 5.27 -3.45
C SER A 43 -9.48 5.93 -2.09
N VAL A 44 -8.38 5.81 -1.36
CA VAL A 44 -8.24 6.44 -0.05
C VAL A 44 -6.90 7.15 0.08
N ILE A 45 -6.92 8.33 0.68
CA ILE A 45 -5.75 8.97 1.27
C ILE A 45 -5.85 8.75 2.79
N ILE A 46 -4.94 7.94 3.31
CA ILE A 46 -4.87 7.60 4.75
C ILE A 46 -3.80 8.43 5.44
N LYS A 47 -4.03 8.76 6.72
CA LYS A 47 -3.09 9.42 7.62
C LYS A 47 -2.40 8.39 8.50
N TYR A 48 -1.07 8.27 8.41
CA TYR A 48 -0.27 7.49 9.36
C TYR A 48 0.44 8.44 10.34
N PRO A 49 0.24 8.30 11.67
CA PRO A 49 0.89 9.15 12.66
C PRO A 49 2.39 8.88 12.71
N VAL A 50 3.20 9.93 12.62
CA VAL A 50 4.67 9.82 12.72
C VAL A 50 5.06 9.72 14.19
N ASP A 51 5.82 8.68 14.55
CA ASP A 51 6.30 8.49 15.91
C ASP A 51 7.17 9.66 16.40
N GLY A 52 6.97 10.05 17.65
CA GLY A 52 7.73 11.14 18.27
C GLY A 52 7.41 12.54 17.73
N ARG A 53 6.42 12.69 16.84
CA ARG A 53 5.98 13.99 16.32
C ARG A 53 4.49 14.20 16.56
N ASN A 54 4.16 15.18 17.41
CA ASN A 54 2.76 15.50 17.69
C ASN A 54 2.07 16.07 16.46
N ASN A 55 0.82 15.64 16.21
CA ASN A 55 -0.03 16.11 15.13
C ASN A 55 0.64 16.07 13.73
N THR A 56 1.55 15.12 13.52
CA THR A 56 2.28 14.98 12.25
C THR A 56 1.98 13.64 11.61
N TRP A 57 1.64 13.67 10.32
CA TRP A 57 1.08 12.55 9.59
C TRP A 57 1.77 12.35 8.24
N LEU A 58 1.98 11.09 7.84
CA LEU A 58 2.25 10.75 6.46
C LEU A 58 0.91 10.63 5.72
N LEU A 59 0.73 11.34 4.62
CA LEU A 59 -0.43 11.13 3.74
C LEU A 59 -0.09 10.10 2.67
N VAL A 60 -0.72 8.95 2.74
CA VAL A 60 -0.47 7.82 1.85
C VAL A 60 -1.71 7.52 1.03
N TRP A 61 -1.57 7.44 -0.28
CA TRP A 61 -2.67 7.14 -1.19
C TRP A 61 -2.60 5.72 -1.72
N THR A 62 -3.77 5.08 -1.83
CA THR A 62 -3.90 3.77 -2.50
C THR A 62 -5.23 3.64 -3.24
N THR A 63 -5.19 2.95 -4.37
CA THR A 63 -6.37 2.52 -5.15
C THR A 63 -6.84 1.12 -4.76
N THR A 64 -6.09 0.43 -3.91
CA THR A 64 -6.38 -0.93 -3.44
C THR A 64 -6.50 -0.99 -1.91
N PRO A 65 -7.52 -0.33 -1.31
CA PRO A 65 -7.60 -0.18 0.16
C PRO A 65 -7.61 -1.50 0.93
N TRP A 66 -8.10 -2.57 0.33
CA TRP A 66 -8.12 -3.90 0.92
C TRP A 66 -6.74 -4.46 1.29
N THR A 67 -5.64 -3.89 0.72
CA THR A 67 -4.27 -4.30 1.05
C THR A 67 -3.70 -3.60 2.28
N LEU A 68 -4.37 -2.56 2.79
CA LEU A 68 -3.87 -1.73 3.90
C LEU A 68 -3.54 -2.51 5.18
N PRO A 69 -4.28 -3.57 5.58
CA PRO A 69 -3.88 -4.38 6.72
C PRO A 69 -2.52 -5.10 6.54
N GLY A 70 -2.06 -5.24 5.30
CA GLY A 70 -0.74 -5.79 4.95
C GLY A 70 0.38 -4.76 4.85
N ASN A 71 0.13 -3.51 5.26
CA ASN A 71 1.16 -2.47 5.27
C ASN A 71 2.35 -2.86 6.15
N VAL A 72 3.56 -2.69 5.64
CA VAL A 72 4.79 -2.89 6.42
C VAL A 72 5.72 -1.69 6.35
N ALA A 73 5.64 -0.87 5.29
CA ALA A 73 6.46 0.32 5.10
C ALA A 73 5.73 1.36 4.25
N VAL A 74 6.27 2.55 4.20
CA VAL A 74 5.91 3.60 3.24
C VAL A 74 7.14 3.94 2.42
N ALA A 75 7.06 3.84 1.09
CA ALA A 75 8.16 4.19 0.21
C ALA A 75 8.09 5.64 -0.25
N VAL A 76 9.25 6.29 -0.33
CA VAL A 76 9.45 7.63 -0.89
C VAL A 76 10.61 7.61 -1.88
N ASP A 77 10.61 8.56 -2.82
CA ASP A 77 11.76 8.79 -3.68
C ASP A 77 12.71 9.80 -3.00
N PRO A 78 13.94 9.40 -2.64
CA PRO A 78 14.87 10.26 -1.92
C PRO A 78 15.20 11.58 -2.63
N GLU A 79 15.14 11.60 -3.96
CA GLU A 79 15.54 12.75 -4.78
C GLU A 79 14.39 13.71 -5.09
N LYS A 80 13.14 13.29 -4.90
CA LYS A 80 11.98 14.13 -5.15
C LYS A 80 11.75 15.17 -4.05
N LYS A 81 10.94 16.18 -4.38
CA LYS A 81 10.60 17.28 -3.46
C LYS A 81 9.35 16.99 -2.68
N TYR A 82 9.49 16.87 -1.37
CA TYR A 82 8.39 16.71 -0.42
C TYR A 82 8.19 17.98 0.38
N VAL A 83 7.07 18.07 1.06
CA VAL A 83 6.71 19.23 1.86
C VAL A 83 6.09 18.83 3.20
N GLU A 84 6.30 19.71 4.18
CA GLU A 84 5.40 19.87 5.32
C GLU A 84 4.28 20.81 4.92
N ALA A 85 3.04 20.37 5.05
CA ALA A 85 1.88 21.17 4.70
C ALA A 85 0.77 21.01 5.74
N LYS A 86 -0.19 21.94 5.78
CA LYS A 86 -1.35 21.93 6.68
C LYS A 86 -2.59 22.43 5.98
N LYS A 87 -3.77 22.08 6.50
CA LYS A 87 -4.99 22.76 6.16
C LYS A 87 -5.05 24.10 6.87
N ALA A 88 -5.65 25.09 6.21
CA ALA A 88 -5.83 26.42 6.82
C ALA A 88 -6.70 26.30 8.10
N GLY A 89 -6.18 26.85 9.21
CA GLY A 89 -6.88 26.83 10.50
C GLY A 89 -6.74 25.53 11.31
N GLU A 90 -6.05 24.50 10.79
CA GLU A 90 -5.78 23.26 11.50
C GLU A 90 -4.35 23.20 12.03
N ASN A 91 -4.13 22.39 13.08
CA ASN A 91 -2.82 22.19 13.69
C ASN A 91 -2.12 20.90 13.21
N GLU A 92 -2.80 20.09 12.39
CA GLU A 92 -2.22 18.89 11.82
C GLU A 92 -1.22 19.24 10.71
N VAL A 93 -0.06 18.60 10.72
CA VAL A 93 1.00 18.73 9.73
C VAL A 93 1.05 17.44 8.91
N TYR A 94 1.16 17.59 7.60
CA TYR A 94 1.16 16.48 6.66
C TYR A 94 2.43 16.45 5.84
N TYR A 95 3.00 15.26 5.69
CA TYR A 95 4.09 14.98 4.74
C TYR A 95 3.51 14.40 3.46
N LEU A 96 3.84 15.01 2.34
CA LEU A 96 3.47 14.56 1.00
C LEU A 96 4.36 15.22 -0.05
N ILE A 97 4.23 14.78 -1.31
CA ILE A 97 4.94 15.43 -2.41
C ILE A 97 4.34 16.82 -2.70
N GLU A 98 5.16 17.76 -3.13
CA GLU A 98 4.76 19.17 -3.31
C GLU A 98 3.57 19.34 -4.26
N GLU A 99 3.55 18.60 -5.36
CA GLU A 99 2.48 18.65 -6.35
C GLU A 99 1.12 18.23 -5.74
N ALA A 100 1.12 17.18 -4.91
CA ALA A 100 -0.09 16.72 -4.23
C ALA A 100 -0.58 17.73 -3.20
N ALA A 101 0.32 18.41 -2.47
CA ALA A 101 -0.08 19.46 -1.54
C ALA A 101 -0.83 20.60 -2.26
N SER A 102 -0.37 20.96 -3.45
CA SER A 102 -1.04 21.98 -4.28
C SER A 102 -2.45 21.53 -4.72
N LYS A 103 -2.58 20.27 -5.19
CA LYS A 103 -3.88 19.69 -5.60
C LYS A 103 -4.86 19.59 -4.44
N LEU A 104 -4.38 19.23 -3.26
CA LEU A 104 -5.18 19.14 -2.04
C LEU A 104 -5.40 20.51 -1.35
N LYS A 105 -4.91 21.59 -1.96
CA LYS A 105 -5.04 22.98 -1.46
C LYS A 105 -4.50 23.14 -0.04
N LEU A 106 -3.41 22.43 0.28
CA LEU A 106 -2.71 22.56 1.54
C LEU A 106 -1.73 23.73 1.52
N GLN A 107 -1.62 24.41 2.65
CA GLN A 107 -0.61 25.45 2.85
C GLN A 107 0.75 24.82 3.12
N ILE A 108 1.70 25.02 2.22
CA ILE A 108 3.07 24.55 2.39
C ILE A 108 3.77 25.38 3.47
N ILE A 109 4.38 24.68 4.43
CA ILE A 109 5.17 25.27 5.53
C ILE A 109 6.66 25.23 5.18
N LYS A 110 7.12 24.06 4.70
CA LYS A 110 8.53 23.80 4.41
C LYS A 110 8.64 22.80 3.27
N SER A 111 9.67 22.95 2.45
CA SER A 111 10.03 21.98 1.40
C SER A 111 11.38 21.35 1.70
N PHE A 112 11.54 20.07 1.32
CA PHE A 112 12.76 19.29 1.54
C PHE A 112 12.86 18.11 0.56
N LYS A 113 13.96 17.39 0.57
CA LYS A 113 14.14 16.18 -0.24
C LYS A 113 13.61 14.94 0.47
N GLY A 114 13.08 13.98 -0.28
CA GLY A 114 12.54 12.72 0.26
C GLY A 114 13.49 11.97 1.17
N LYS A 115 14.81 12.10 0.98
CA LYS A 115 15.82 11.53 1.86
C LYS A 115 15.69 11.95 3.33
N GLU A 116 15.06 13.10 3.61
CA GLU A 116 14.83 13.59 4.98
C GLU A 116 13.69 12.85 5.70
N LEU A 117 12.87 12.10 4.96
CA LEU A 117 11.82 11.25 5.51
C LEU A 117 12.30 9.84 5.84
N LEU A 118 13.44 9.39 5.29
CA LEU A 118 13.93 8.02 5.47
C LEU A 118 14.19 7.71 6.94
N GLY A 119 13.73 6.54 7.37
CA GLY A 119 13.86 6.07 8.74
C GLY A 119 12.86 6.68 9.73
N LEU A 120 11.95 7.57 9.31
CA LEU A 120 10.83 7.94 10.15
C LEU A 120 9.96 6.72 10.41
N THR A 121 9.63 6.47 11.67
CA THR A 121 8.70 5.41 12.06
C THR A 121 7.28 5.95 12.22
N TYR A 122 6.31 5.06 12.06
CA TYR A 122 4.89 5.40 12.16
C TYR A 122 4.09 4.20 12.66
N LYS A 123 2.82 4.40 12.97
CA LYS A 123 1.90 3.34 13.38
C LYS A 123 0.81 3.13 12.34
N SER A 124 0.49 1.87 12.10
CA SER A 124 -0.66 1.50 11.27
C SER A 124 -1.90 1.26 12.16
N PRO A 125 -3.10 1.63 11.74
CA PRO A 125 -4.32 1.33 12.49
C PRO A 125 -4.60 -0.18 12.61
N PHE A 126 -3.88 -1.00 11.86
CA PHE A 126 -4.04 -2.46 11.82
C PHE A 126 -3.05 -3.22 12.71
N ASP A 127 -2.15 -2.54 13.42
CA ASP A 127 -1.05 -3.17 14.21
C ASP A 127 -1.55 -4.08 15.33
N ASP A 128 -2.74 -3.82 15.85
CA ASP A 128 -3.33 -4.63 16.94
C ASP A 128 -4.04 -5.89 16.44
N LEU A 129 -4.20 -6.07 15.12
CA LEU A 129 -4.76 -7.31 14.56
C LEU A 129 -3.80 -8.47 14.84
N PRO A 130 -4.27 -9.60 15.42
CA PRO A 130 -3.37 -10.67 15.85
C PRO A 130 -2.49 -11.24 14.74
N ALA A 131 -3.01 -11.41 13.52
CA ALA A 131 -2.24 -11.89 12.39
C ALA A 131 -1.15 -10.88 11.96
N VAL A 132 -1.47 -9.58 11.92
CA VAL A 132 -0.55 -8.50 11.59
C VAL A 132 0.57 -8.42 12.62
N LYS A 133 0.22 -8.36 13.91
CA LYS A 133 1.18 -8.32 15.02
C LYS A 133 2.14 -9.51 15.01
N LYS A 134 1.61 -10.71 14.73
CA LYS A 134 2.42 -11.92 14.60
C LYS A 134 3.38 -11.86 13.41
N ALA A 135 2.92 -11.40 12.26
CA ALA A 135 3.73 -11.31 11.05
C ALA A 135 4.84 -10.26 11.17
N LEU A 136 4.53 -9.09 11.76
CA LEU A 136 5.51 -8.04 12.02
C LEU A 136 6.60 -8.49 13.01
N SER A 137 6.25 -9.33 14.01
CA SER A 137 7.23 -9.88 14.98
C SER A 137 8.16 -8.84 15.60
N GLY A 138 7.64 -7.66 15.90
CA GLY A 138 8.40 -6.53 16.47
C GLY A 138 9.06 -5.62 15.44
N TYR A 139 8.87 -5.85 14.14
CA TYR A 139 9.27 -4.91 13.09
C TYR A 139 8.47 -3.61 13.24
N ALA A 140 9.17 -2.48 13.26
CA ALA A 140 8.55 -1.16 13.28
C ALA A 140 8.31 -0.69 11.84
N HIS A 141 7.12 -0.18 11.56
CA HIS A 141 6.86 0.48 10.29
C HIS A 141 7.79 1.67 10.10
N GLU A 142 8.41 1.77 8.93
CA GLU A 142 9.32 2.87 8.63
C GLU A 142 9.14 3.41 7.21
N VAL A 143 9.59 4.63 7.00
CA VAL A 143 9.70 5.24 5.68
C VAL A 143 11.00 4.75 5.03
N ILE A 144 10.88 4.10 3.88
CA ILE A 144 11.99 3.50 3.12
C ILE A 144 12.20 4.21 1.78
N ALA A 145 13.41 4.07 1.23
CA ALA A 145 13.66 4.50 -0.14
C ALA A 145 13.02 3.54 -1.14
N ASN A 146 12.42 4.08 -2.19
CA ASN A 146 12.03 3.26 -3.34
C ASN A 146 13.27 2.75 -4.10
N ASP A 147 13.02 1.83 -5.03
CA ASP A 147 13.93 1.54 -6.14
C ASP A 147 13.22 1.99 -7.42
N PRO A 148 13.74 2.99 -8.17
CA PRO A 148 13.06 3.52 -9.35
C PRO A 148 12.82 2.50 -10.47
N PHE A 149 13.58 1.40 -10.49
CA PHE A 149 13.42 0.31 -11.47
C PHE A 149 12.36 -0.72 -11.04
N ILE A 150 12.04 -0.79 -9.74
CA ILE A 150 11.03 -1.70 -9.19
C ILE A 150 9.72 -0.93 -8.96
N LEU A 151 9.79 0.20 -8.28
CA LEU A 151 8.65 1.00 -7.85
C LEU A 151 8.91 2.48 -8.16
N PRO A 152 8.71 2.94 -9.41
CA PRO A 152 8.82 4.36 -9.73
C PRO A 152 7.69 5.14 -9.04
N ILE A 153 8.04 6.23 -8.34
CA ILE A 153 7.06 7.09 -7.67
C ILE A 153 6.70 8.26 -8.57
N SER A 154 5.40 8.45 -8.83
CA SER A 154 4.89 9.57 -9.61
C SER A 154 4.91 10.88 -8.81
N GLU A 155 5.19 12.00 -9.48
CA GLU A 155 5.02 13.35 -8.90
C GLU A 155 3.60 13.89 -9.11
N THR A 156 2.95 13.43 -10.17
CA THR A 156 1.66 13.96 -10.61
C THR A 156 0.47 13.13 -10.13
N GLU A 157 0.71 11.94 -9.60
CA GLU A 157 -0.33 11.01 -9.18
C GLU A 157 -0.12 10.57 -7.72
N GLY A 158 -1.21 10.53 -6.95
CA GLY A 158 -1.15 10.19 -5.53
C GLY A 158 -0.50 11.27 -4.68
N THR A 159 0.05 10.86 -3.55
CA THR A 159 0.65 11.73 -2.54
C THR A 159 2.18 11.70 -2.56
N GLY A 160 2.80 10.88 -3.41
CA GLY A 160 4.24 10.65 -3.45
C GLY A 160 4.76 9.77 -2.31
N LEU A 161 3.89 9.33 -1.41
CA LEU A 161 4.17 8.33 -0.39
C LEU A 161 3.38 7.07 -0.76
N VAL A 162 4.09 5.96 -0.99
CA VAL A 162 3.50 4.71 -1.48
C VAL A 162 3.43 3.69 -0.36
N HIS A 163 2.23 3.16 -0.13
CA HIS A 163 1.96 2.04 0.74
C HIS A 163 2.65 0.77 0.23
N ILE A 164 3.38 0.08 1.08
CA ILE A 164 4.11 -1.16 0.75
C ILE A 164 3.50 -2.35 1.48
N ALA A 165 2.99 -3.30 0.68
CA ALA A 165 2.40 -4.56 1.15
C ALA A 165 2.97 -5.75 0.36
N PRO A 166 4.12 -6.32 0.76
CA PRO A 166 4.84 -7.35 0.00
C PRO A 166 4.06 -8.64 -0.27
N GLY A 167 2.99 -8.89 0.48
CA GLY A 167 2.10 -10.04 0.26
C GLY A 167 1.07 -9.85 -0.86
N GLN A 168 0.87 -8.61 -1.37
CA GLN A 168 -0.24 -8.29 -2.26
C GLN A 168 0.17 -7.63 -3.58
N GLY A 169 1.29 -6.88 -3.61
CA GLY A 169 1.80 -6.19 -4.79
C GLY A 169 3.06 -6.83 -5.35
N ALA A 170 3.20 -6.92 -6.68
CA ALA A 170 4.38 -7.51 -7.32
C ALA A 170 5.63 -6.63 -7.11
N GLU A 171 5.50 -5.34 -7.29
CA GLU A 171 6.54 -4.35 -7.04
C GLU A 171 6.91 -4.31 -5.56
N ASP A 172 5.91 -4.33 -4.67
CA ASP A 172 6.08 -4.36 -3.22
C ASP A 172 6.82 -5.62 -2.79
N HIS A 173 6.49 -6.77 -3.38
CA HIS A 173 7.14 -8.04 -3.11
C HIS A 173 8.63 -8.04 -3.53
N GLN A 174 8.93 -7.50 -4.72
CA GLN A 174 10.31 -7.38 -5.20
C GLN A 174 11.12 -6.44 -4.29
N LEU A 175 10.55 -5.29 -3.94
CA LEU A 175 11.17 -4.33 -3.03
C LEU A 175 11.34 -4.95 -1.63
N GLY A 176 10.33 -5.66 -1.15
CA GLY A 176 10.34 -6.36 0.13
C GLY A 176 11.43 -7.43 0.22
N LYS A 177 11.60 -8.24 -0.83
CA LYS A 177 12.70 -9.20 -0.93
C LYS A 177 14.07 -8.52 -0.90
N LYS A 178 14.22 -7.41 -1.64
CA LYS A 178 15.48 -6.66 -1.69
C LYS A 178 15.86 -6.09 -0.32
N LEU A 179 14.88 -5.54 0.40
CA LEU A 179 15.09 -4.88 1.69
C LEU A 179 14.93 -5.83 2.88
N LYS A 180 14.48 -7.07 2.66
CA LYS A 180 14.23 -8.10 3.68
C LYS A 180 13.22 -7.65 4.74
N ILE A 181 12.19 -6.91 4.33
CA ILE A 181 11.10 -6.51 5.21
C ILE A 181 10.03 -7.61 5.31
N PRO A 182 9.21 -7.63 6.38
CA PRO A 182 8.19 -8.67 6.58
C PRO A 182 7.17 -8.77 5.45
N THR A 183 6.51 -9.91 5.37
CA THR A 183 5.35 -10.14 4.49
C THR A 183 4.16 -10.51 5.35
N ILE A 184 3.02 -9.88 5.13
CA ILE A 184 1.76 -10.17 5.80
C ILE A 184 0.81 -10.76 4.77
N ASP A 185 0.44 -12.01 4.94
CA ASP A 185 -0.56 -12.67 4.10
C ASP A 185 -1.95 -12.29 4.59
N LEU A 186 -2.79 -11.76 3.70
CA LEU A 186 -4.11 -11.23 4.07
C LEU A 186 -5.26 -12.10 3.61
N ILE A 187 -5.19 -12.63 2.39
CA ILE A 187 -6.32 -13.26 1.72
C ILE A 187 -5.92 -14.60 1.10
N ASP A 188 -6.90 -15.46 0.96
CA ASP A 188 -6.78 -16.72 0.23
C ASP A 188 -7.02 -16.56 -1.28
N GLU A 189 -7.04 -17.67 -2.01
CA GLU A 189 -7.26 -17.75 -3.46
C GLU A 189 -8.65 -17.26 -3.90
N ALA A 190 -9.63 -17.22 -3.01
CA ALA A 190 -10.96 -16.69 -3.23
C ALA A 190 -11.12 -15.21 -2.82
N ALA A 191 -10.03 -14.54 -2.47
CA ALA A 191 -9.97 -13.19 -1.90
C ALA A 191 -10.70 -13.04 -0.56
N VAL A 192 -10.78 -14.13 0.23
CA VAL A 192 -11.32 -14.12 1.59
C VAL A 192 -10.19 -13.86 2.58
N TYR A 193 -10.40 -12.92 3.49
CA TYR A 193 -9.41 -12.63 4.52
C TYR A 193 -9.21 -13.82 5.45
N PHE A 194 -7.94 -14.11 5.76
CA PHE A 194 -7.58 -15.17 6.70
C PHE A 194 -8.07 -14.88 8.11
N GLU A 195 -8.09 -15.93 8.93
CA GLU A 195 -8.41 -15.84 10.35
C GLU A 195 -7.43 -14.95 11.14
N ASN A 196 -7.88 -14.43 12.27
CA ASN A 196 -7.11 -13.54 13.14
C ASN A 196 -6.81 -12.15 12.55
N LEU A 197 -7.62 -11.70 11.60
CA LEU A 197 -7.64 -10.33 11.06
C LEU A 197 -8.82 -9.51 11.62
N GLY A 198 -9.28 -9.81 12.83
CA GLY A 198 -10.36 -9.07 13.48
C GLY A 198 -11.67 -9.17 12.71
N GLU A 199 -12.33 -8.05 12.48
CA GLU A 199 -13.60 -7.98 11.75
C GLU A 199 -13.49 -8.32 10.26
N PHE A 200 -12.28 -8.36 9.72
CA PHE A 200 -12.04 -8.76 8.32
C PHE A 200 -12.07 -10.28 8.13
N SER A 201 -11.83 -11.07 9.19
CA SER A 201 -11.71 -12.54 9.11
C SER A 201 -12.94 -13.17 8.48
N GLY A 202 -12.73 -13.94 7.40
CA GLY A 202 -13.81 -14.60 6.65
C GLY A 202 -14.58 -13.72 5.67
N GLU A 203 -14.35 -12.41 5.65
CA GLU A 203 -14.95 -11.48 4.70
C GLU A 203 -14.23 -11.52 3.35
N ASN A 204 -14.96 -11.36 2.26
CA ASN A 204 -14.35 -11.27 0.93
C ASN A 204 -13.94 -9.83 0.62
N ALA A 205 -12.65 -9.61 0.44
CA ALA A 205 -12.05 -8.30 0.21
C ALA A 205 -12.56 -7.58 -1.07
N LYS A 206 -13.08 -8.33 -2.02
CA LYS A 206 -13.57 -7.81 -3.32
C LYS A 206 -15.08 -7.63 -3.36
N GLU A 207 -15.82 -8.47 -2.65
CA GLU A 207 -17.28 -8.37 -2.57
C GLU A 207 -17.74 -7.37 -1.51
N ASN A 208 -16.97 -7.23 -0.42
CA ASN A 208 -17.25 -6.29 0.66
C ASN A 208 -16.13 -5.24 0.85
N PRO A 209 -15.83 -4.39 -0.14
CA PRO A 209 -14.77 -3.39 -0.02
C PRO A 209 -15.06 -2.30 1.04
N GLU A 210 -16.33 -2.11 1.41
CA GLU A 210 -16.72 -1.07 2.38
C GLU A 210 -16.23 -1.38 3.81
N ILE A 211 -15.93 -2.64 4.14
CA ILE A 211 -15.44 -3.01 5.47
C ILE A 211 -14.15 -2.26 5.84
N ILE A 212 -13.24 -2.08 4.87
CA ILE A 212 -12.00 -1.32 5.08
C ILE A 212 -12.29 0.16 5.34
N PHE A 213 -13.17 0.77 4.56
CA PHE A 213 -13.52 2.19 4.74
C PHE A 213 -14.21 2.44 6.08
N ASN A 214 -15.07 1.52 6.52
CA ASN A 214 -15.71 1.60 7.83
C ASN A 214 -14.68 1.53 8.96
N TYR A 215 -13.74 0.58 8.89
CA TYR A 215 -12.65 0.44 9.86
C TYR A 215 -11.79 1.71 9.93
N LEU A 216 -11.34 2.22 8.78
CA LEU A 216 -10.52 3.43 8.71
C LEU A 216 -11.27 4.66 9.23
N ASN A 217 -12.57 4.74 8.99
CA ASN A 217 -13.42 5.84 9.50
C ASN A 217 -13.52 5.78 11.03
N LEU A 218 -13.76 4.60 11.61
CA LEU A 218 -13.77 4.40 13.05
C LEU A 218 -12.41 4.74 13.70
N ALA A 219 -11.31 4.42 13.03
CA ALA A 219 -9.96 4.78 13.46
C ALA A 219 -9.63 6.27 13.26
N ASN A 220 -10.51 7.05 12.60
CA ASN A 220 -10.31 8.48 12.29
C ASN A 220 -9.00 8.78 11.54
N VAL A 221 -8.63 7.91 10.61
CA VAL A 221 -7.39 8.04 9.82
C VAL A 221 -7.61 8.36 8.35
N ILE A 222 -8.85 8.52 7.91
CA ILE A 222 -9.16 8.95 6.54
C ILE A 222 -8.89 10.44 6.40
N PHE A 223 -8.06 10.82 5.43
CA PHE A 223 -7.89 12.20 5.03
C PHE A 223 -8.87 12.58 3.92
N ASP A 224 -9.02 11.72 2.89
CA ASP A 224 -9.93 11.91 1.76
C ASP A 224 -10.28 10.57 1.09
N LEU A 225 -11.42 10.52 0.38
CA LEU A 225 -11.93 9.34 -0.35
C LEU A 225 -12.23 9.69 -1.82
N PRO A 226 -11.22 10.01 -2.63
CA PRO A 226 -11.45 10.39 -4.01
C PRO A 226 -11.90 9.21 -4.88
N GLN A 227 -12.80 9.48 -5.82
CA GLN A 227 -13.05 8.56 -6.93
C GLN A 227 -11.87 8.62 -7.89
N TYR A 228 -11.39 7.46 -8.29
CA TYR A 228 -10.25 7.33 -9.18
C TYR A 228 -10.62 6.50 -10.40
N LEU A 229 -10.55 7.12 -11.57
CA LEU A 229 -10.76 6.48 -12.85
C LEU A 229 -9.42 6.00 -13.40
N HIS A 230 -9.27 4.71 -13.58
CA HIS A 230 -8.05 4.14 -14.12
C HIS A 230 -8.33 2.90 -14.98
N ARG A 231 -7.35 2.56 -15.81
CA ARG A 231 -7.38 1.31 -16.57
C ARG A 231 -7.00 0.16 -15.65
N TYR A 232 -7.92 -0.78 -15.45
CA TYR A 232 -7.74 -1.92 -14.56
C TYR A 232 -7.71 -3.22 -15.36
N PRO A 233 -6.74 -4.12 -15.10
CA PRO A 233 -6.70 -5.42 -15.76
C PRO A 233 -7.90 -6.26 -15.31
N THR A 234 -8.64 -6.80 -16.25
CA THR A 234 -9.80 -7.64 -15.98
C THR A 234 -9.54 -9.07 -16.46
N CYS A 235 -10.18 -10.03 -15.81
CA CYS A 235 -10.09 -11.41 -16.22
C CYS A 235 -10.88 -11.60 -17.52
N TRP A 236 -10.25 -12.13 -18.56
CA TRP A 236 -10.87 -12.39 -19.84
C TRP A 236 -11.95 -13.51 -19.79
N ARG A 237 -11.90 -14.38 -18.75
CA ARG A 237 -12.81 -15.51 -18.60
C ARG A 237 -14.14 -15.15 -17.92
N CYS A 238 -14.12 -14.20 -16.98
CA CYS A 238 -15.31 -13.83 -16.21
C CYS A 238 -15.60 -12.32 -16.21
#